data_2b219f9276b44bd311aaa5607c835047
#
_entry.id   2b219f9276b44bd311aaa5607c835047
#
_cell.length_a   1.000
_cell.length_b   1.000
_cell.length_c   1.000
_cell.angle_alpha   90.00
_cell.angle_beta   90.00
_cell.angle_gamma   90.00
#
_symmetry.space_group_name_H-M   'P 1'
#
loop_
_entity.id
_entity.type
_entity.pdbx_description
1 polymer ?
#
loop_
_entity_poly.entity_id
_entity_poly.type
_entity_poly.pdbx_seq_one_letter_code
_entity_poly.pdbx_strand_id
1 'polypeptide(L)'
;MLNTYKTDTSPKRRDKLVILAEIMGISRNGALKTQIMYKANISFVQLTNYLKLLAQKNLLEKFISEGKEFYKATPKGLSFLERQQEIMDIVYQEEPCKNGVKLPPYALLEKNIA
;
A
#
# COMPACT_ATOMS: atom_id res chain seq x y z
N MET A 1 -1.13 10.34 -26.08
CA MET A 1 -1.13 10.29 -25.57
C MET A 1 -1.18 10.15 -24.98
N LEU A 2 -1.12 9.98 -25.35
CA LEU A 2 -1.16 9.77 -24.80
C LEU A 2 -1.01 9.55 -24.12
N ASN A 3 -0.95 9.32 -24.51
CA ASN A 3 -0.71 9.09 -23.83
C ASN A 3 -0.52 9.01 -23.24
N THR A 4 -0.48 8.88 -23.68
CA THR A 4 -0.23 8.70 -23.10
C THR A 4 -0.15 8.65 -22.35
N TYR A 5 -0.28 8.47 -22.76
CA TYR A 5 -0.13 8.28 -21.97
C TYR A 5 -0.09 7.77 -21.52
N LYS A 6 -0.34 7.37 -21.84
CA LYS A 6 -0.20 6.83 -21.45
C LYS A 6 0.07 6.35 -20.90
N THR A 7 0.14 6.14 -21.19
CA THR A 7 0.50 5.62 -20.62
C THR A 7 0.84 5.46 -19.87
N ASP A 8 0.90 5.20 -20.24
CA ASP A 8 1.37 4.94 -19.47
C ASP A 8 1.26 5.03 -18.64
N THR A 9 1.05 4.79 -18.38
CA THR A 9 0.82 4.70 -17.56
C THR A 9 0.97 4.32 -16.96
N SER A 10 1.19 4.12 -16.97
CA SER A 10 1.64 3.30 -16.67
C SER A 10 1.90 3.04 -15.30
N PRO A 11 1.83 2.07 -15.00
CA PRO A 11 1.88 1.59 -13.75
C PRO A 11 3.15 1.79 -13.08
N LYS A 12 4.10 2.04 -13.71
CA LYS A 12 5.28 2.15 -13.12
C LYS A 12 5.34 3.35 -12.37
N ARG A 13 4.45 4.20 -12.41
CA ARG A 13 4.54 5.37 -11.71
C ARG A 13 3.81 5.28 -10.43
N ARG A 14 3.95 4.27 -9.70
CA ARG A 14 3.29 4.15 -8.43
C ARG A 14 3.85 5.23 -7.54
N ASP A 15 2.99 5.90 -6.75
CA ASP A 15 3.49 6.90 -5.93
C ASP A 15 4.12 6.30 -4.70
N LYS A 16 4.87 7.07 -3.96
CA LYS A 16 5.62 6.59 -2.83
C LYS A 16 4.76 5.91 -1.78
N LEU A 17 3.61 6.47 -1.47
CA LEU A 17 2.77 5.87 -0.45
C LEU A 17 2.26 4.50 -0.86
N VAL A 18 1.99 4.34 -2.15
CA VAL A 18 1.51 3.06 -2.65
C VAL A 18 2.62 2.02 -2.52
N ILE A 19 3.85 2.40 -2.85
CA ILE A 19 4.96 1.47 -2.77
C ILE A 19 5.23 1.09 -1.32
N LEU A 20 5.16 2.07 -0.40
CA LEU A 20 5.39 1.78 1.00
C LEU A 20 4.33 0.83 1.53
N ALA A 21 3.08 1.03 1.11
CA ALA A 21 2.00 0.16 1.53
C ALA A 21 2.19 -1.25 0.99
N GLU A 22 2.68 -1.37 -0.25
CA GLU A 22 2.92 -2.67 -0.83
C GLU A 22 4.00 -3.41 -0.05
N ILE A 23 5.06 -2.71 0.31
CA ILE A 23 6.14 -3.32 1.05
C ILE A 23 5.62 -3.80 2.41
N MET A 24 4.83 -2.98 3.10
CA MET A 24 4.32 -3.38 4.39
C MET A 24 3.31 -4.51 4.26
N GLY A 25 2.53 -4.54 3.21
CA GLY A 25 1.58 -5.61 2.99
C GLY A 25 2.28 -6.94 2.76
N ILE A 26 3.35 -6.93 1.98
CA ILE A 26 4.12 -8.13 1.71
C ILE A 26 4.77 -8.60 3.00
N SER A 27 5.17 -7.66 3.86
CA SER A 27 5.86 -7.99 5.09
C SER A 27 4.92 -8.21 6.27
N ARG A 28 3.64 -8.25 6.05
CA ARG A 28 2.68 -8.35 7.15
C ARG A 28 3.01 -9.48 8.13
N ASN A 29 3.33 -10.64 7.63
CA ASN A 29 3.65 -11.75 8.49
C ASN A 29 5.14 -12.10 8.46
N GLY A 30 5.93 -11.22 7.93
CA GLY A 30 7.37 -11.46 7.85
C GLY A 30 7.78 -11.84 6.43
N ALA A 31 8.78 -11.24 5.89
CA ALA A 31 9.27 -11.54 4.55
C ALA A 31 10.74 -11.22 4.44
N LEU A 32 11.41 -11.96 3.59
CA LEU A 32 12.82 -11.74 3.35
C LEU A 32 12.95 -10.56 2.41
N LYS A 33 14.07 -9.86 2.47
CA LYS A 33 14.29 -8.71 1.63
C LYS A 33 14.13 -9.05 0.15
N THR A 34 14.63 -10.21 -0.27
CA THR A 34 14.53 -10.58 -1.68
C THR A 34 13.08 -10.84 -2.08
N GLN A 35 12.27 -11.38 -1.16
CA GLN A 35 10.88 -11.61 -1.48
C GLN A 35 10.16 -10.29 -1.66
N ILE A 36 10.48 -9.33 -0.81
CA ILE A 36 9.85 -8.02 -0.91
C ILE A 36 10.25 -7.37 -2.23
N MET A 37 11.51 -7.48 -2.59
CA MET A 37 12.01 -6.87 -3.80
C MET A 37 11.26 -7.40 -5.02
N TYR A 38 11.12 -8.71 -5.11
CA TYR A 38 10.45 -9.28 -6.25
C TYR A 38 8.96 -9.01 -6.26
N LYS A 39 8.31 -9.13 -5.14
CA LYS A 39 6.88 -8.92 -5.10
C LYS A 39 6.49 -7.47 -5.30
N ALA A 40 7.30 -6.54 -4.79
CA ALA A 40 7.00 -5.14 -4.96
C ALA A 40 7.53 -4.63 -6.30
N ASN A 41 8.32 -5.43 -6.98
CA ASN A 41 8.86 -5.07 -8.28
C ASN A 41 9.63 -3.75 -8.23
N ILE A 42 10.60 -3.66 -7.36
CA ILE A 42 11.44 -2.48 -7.25
C ILE A 42 12.89 -2.92 -7.21
N SER A 43 13.79 -2.01 -7.43
CA SER A 43 15.20 -2.35 -7.46
C SER A 43 15.71 -2.53 -6.05
N PHE A 44 16.85 -3.15 -5.91
CA PHE A 44 17.45 -3.39 -4.61
C PHE A 44 17.76 -2.05 -3.92
N VAL A 45 18.22 -1.09 -4.67
CA VAL A 45 18.56 0.21 -4.11
C VAL A 45 17.32 0.91 -3.60
N GLN A 46 16.25 0.87 -4.37
CA GLN A 46 15.01 1.49 -3.95
C GLN A 46 14.48 0.81 -2.72
N LEU A 47 14.53 -0.52 -2.69
CA LEU A 47 14.03 -1.26 -1.55
C LEU A 47 14.83 -0.91 -0.32
N THR A 48 16.15 -0.83 -0.43
CA THR A 48 16.99 -0.52 0.71
C THR A 48 16.60 0.82 1.30
N ASN A 49 16.36 1.80 0.44
CA ASN A 49 15.98 3.13 0.90
C ASN A 49 14.60 3.12 1.56
N TYR A 50 13.66 2.39 0.99
CA TYR A 50 12.33 2.33 1.57
C TYR A 50 12.34 1.58 2.90
N LEU A 51 13.12 0.49 2.99
CA LEU A 51 13.18 -0.25 4.23
C LEU A 51 13.77 0.61 5.34
N LYS A 52 14.76 1.42 4.98
CA LYS A 52 15.38 2.29 5.96
C LYS A 52 14.36 3.32 6.45
N LEU A 53 13.61 3.88 5.54
CA LEU A 53 12.60 4.85 5.90
C LEU A 53 11.54 4.23 6.80
N LEU A 54 11.06 3.05 6.43
CA LEU A 54 10.01 2.41 7.19
C LEU A 54 10.49 2.01 8.59
N ALA A 55 11.75 1.60 8.69
CA ALA A 55 12.30 1.26 9.99
C ALA A 55 12.44 2.50 10.86
N GLN A 56 12.85 3.62 10.26
CA GLN A 56 13.00 4.84 11.02
C GLN A 56 11.67 5.34 11.54
N LYS A 57 10.60 5.08 10.81
CA LYS A 57 9.28 5.51 11.23
C LYS A 57 8.59 4.46 12.07
N ASN A 58 9.31 3.38 12.37
CA ASN A 58 8.77 2.32 13.20
C ASN A 58 7.57 1.63 12.56
N LEU A 59 7.55 1.57 11.26
CA LEU A 59 6.47 0.90 10.54
C LEU A 59 6.85 -0.53 10.18
N LEU A 60 8.14 -0.83 10.12
CA LEU A 60 8.63 -2.18 9.90
C LEU A 60 9.69 -2.47 10.92
N GLU A 61 9.82 -3.72 11.28
CA GLU A 61 10.89 -4.11 12.18
C GLU A 61 11.62 -5.25 11.52
N LYS A 62 12.90 -5.36 11.81
CA LYS A 62 13.72 -6.39 11.25
C LYS A 62 14.00 -7.40 12.33
N PHE A 63 13.94 -8.66 12.02
CA PHE A 63 14.30 -9.67 12.99
C PHE A 63 15.05 -10.78 12.26
N ILE A 64 15.79 -11.57 13.00
CA ILE A 64 16.58 -12.60 12.42
C ILE A 64 16.03 -13.94 12.88
N SER A 65 15.84 -14.85 11.95
CA SER A 65 15.35 -16.15 12.26
C SER A 65 16.13 -17.13 11.40
N GLU A 66 16.71 -18.14 12.06
CA GLU A 66 17.50 -19.13 11.35
C GLU A 66 18.54 -18.49 10.45
N GLY A 67 19.21 -17.49 10.96
CA GLY A 67 20.27 -16.86 10.20
C GLY A 67 19.83 -15.95 9.07
N LYS A 68 18.54 -15.74 8.89
CA LYS A 68 18.07 -14.90 7.83
C LYS A 68 17.37 -13.68 8.38
N GLU A 69 17.47 -12.58 7.66
CA GLU A 69 16.85 -11.34 8.10
C GLU A 69 15.48 -11.22 7.49
N PHE A 70 14.50 -11.04 8.33
CA PHE A 70 13.13 -10.85 7.88
C PHE A 70 12.65 -9.48 8.28
N TYR A 71 11.71 -8.95 7.54
CA TYR A 71 11.11 -7.67 7.86
C TYR A 71 9.63 -7.93 8.11
N LYS A 72 9.09 -7.33 9.13
CA LYS A 72 7.70 -7.56 9.48
C LYS A 72 7.05 -6.24 9.84
N ALA A 73 5.79 -6.05 9.46
CA ALA A 73 5.09 -4.83 9.77
C ALA A 73 4.82 -4.76 11.26
N THR A 74 5.03 -3.59 11.85
CA THR A 74 4.77 -3.40 13.27
C THR A 74 3.28 -3.10 13.41
N PRO A 75 2.75 -3.06 14.62
CA PRO A 75 1.35 -2.68 14.80
C PRO A 75 1.06 -1.32 14.20
N LYS A 76 2.04 -0.40 14.26
CA LYS A 76 1.88 0.90 13.68
C LYS A 76 1.82 0.77 12.17
N GLY A 77 2.62 -0.13 11.60
CA GLY A 77 2.61 -0.39 10.16
C GLY A 77 1.30 -0.98 9.72
N LEU A 78 0.71 -1.86 10.53
CA LEU A 78 -0.56 -2.45 10.17
C LEU A 78 -1.66 -1.39 10.22
N SER A 79 -1.60 -0.46 11.16
CA SER A 79 -2.55 0.62 11.22
C SER A 79 -2.42 1.48 9.97
N PHE A 80 -1.20 1.71 9.53
CA PHE A 80 -0.98 2.51 8.34
C PHE A 80 -1.63 1.81 7.14
N LEU A 81 -1.48 0.49 7.06
CA LEU A 81 -2.05 -0.26 5.97
C LEU A 81 -3.57 -0.16 5.97
N GLU A 82 -4.18 -0.27 7.12
CA GLU A 82 -5.61 -0.16 7.21
C GLU A 82 -6.11 1.20 6.77
N ARG A 83 -5.45 2.25 7.22
CA ARG A 83 -5.86 3.57 6.86
C ARG A 83 -5.64 3.86 5.41
N GLN A 84 -4.54 3.35 4.86
CA GLN A 84 -4.23 3.55 3.48
C GLN A 84 -5.26 2.84 2.63
N GLN A 85 -5.70 1.65 3.05
CA GLN A 85 -6.69 0.91 2.32
C GLN A 85 -8.04 1.63 2.35
N GLU A 86 -8.38 2.22 3.48
CA GLU A 86 -9.61 2.97 3.60
C GLU A 86 -9.61 4.15 2.64
N ILE A 87 -8.49 4.84 2.54
CA ILE A 87 -8.39 5.97 1.65
C ILE A 87 -8.50 5.51 0.21
N MET A 88 -7.83 4.41 -0.12
CA MET A 88 -7.87 3.92 -1.48
C MET A 88 -9.27 3.48 -1.86
N ASP A 89 -10.00 2.91 -0.93
CA ASP A 89 -11.35 2.48 -1.19
C ASP A 89 -12.24 3.70 -1.50
N ILE A 90 -12.04 4.77 -0.80
CA ILE A 90 -12.83 5.94 -1.04
C ILE A 90 -12.48 6.57 -2.38
N VAL A 91 -11.23 6.66 -2.69
CA VAL A 91 -10.79 7.31 -3.89
C VAL A 91 -11.00 6.52 -5.17
N TYR A 92 -10.67 5.25 -5.10
CA TYR A 92 -10.73 4.44 -6.30
C TYR A 92 -11.87 3.45 -6.37
N GLN A 93 -12.71 3.47 -5.36
CA GLN A 93 -13.76 2.53 -5.39
C GLN A 93 -14.65 2.77 -6.55
N GLU A 94 -14.94 1.76 -7.23
CA GLU A 94 -15.74 1.88 -8.35
C GLU A 94 -17.07 2.17 -7.96
N GLU A 95 -17.69 2.94 -8.45
CA GLU A 95 -18.97 3.19 -8.16
C GLU A 95 -19.81 2.38 -8.88
N PRO A 96 -19.97 1.37 -8.53
CA PRO A 96 -20.76 0.42 -9.19
C PRO A 96 -22.02 1.08 -9.26
N CYS A 97 -22.10 1.81 -8.44
CA CYS A 97 -23.27 2.37 -8.40
C CYS A 97 -23.49 3.24 -9.41
N LYS A 98 -22.79 3.18 -10.20
CA LYS A 98 -23.06 3.93 -11.15
C LYS A 98 -24.41 3.85 -11.29
N ASN A 99 -24.89 3.06 -10.81
CA ASN A 99 -26.22 2.78 -10.99
C ASN A 99 -26.68 3.77 -10.17
N GLY A 100 -25.93 4.42 -9.82
CA GLY A 100 -26.38 5.45 -9.11
C GLY A 100 -27.00 5.18 -7.91
N VAL A 101 -27.18 4.26 -7.69
CA VAL A 101 -27.83 3.98 -6.61
C VAL A 101 -26.97 3.81 -5.60
N LYS A 102 -25.92 3.48 -5.81
CA LYS A 102 -25.15 3.21 -4.85
C LYS A 102 -24.56 4.37 -4.30
N LEU A 103 -24.82 4.86 -3.34
CA LEU A 103 -24.22 5.94 -2.70
C LEU A 103 -23.14 5.50 -1.77
N PRO A 104 -22.18 6.30 -1.56
CA PRO A 104 -21.10 5.96 -0.67
C PRO A 104 -21.71 5.92 0.71
N PRO A 105 -21.10 5.23 1.61
CA PRO A 105 -21.63 5.12 2.96
C PRO A 105 -21.92 6.44 3.62
N TYR A 106 -21.06 7.42 3.43
CA TYR A 106 -21.29 8.66 4.09
C TYR A 106 -22.52 9.34 3.49
N ALA A 107 -22.78 9.11 2.24
CA ALA A 107 -23.95 9.69 1.62
C ALA A 107 -25.20 9.02 2.15
N LEU A 108 -25.09 7.76 2.43
CA LEU A 108 -26.22 7.05 2.94
C LEU A 108 -26.53 7.54 4.32
N LEU A 109 -25.51 7.84 5.07
CA LEU A 109 -25.72 8.33 6.39
C LEU A 109 -26.43 9.66 6.33
N GLU A 110 -26.04 10.48 5.45
CA GLU A 110 -26.68 11.75 5.34
C GLU A 110 -28.10 11.58 4.99
N LYS A 111 -28.35 10.63 4.16
CA LYS A 111 -29.68 10.41 3.78
C LYS A 111 -30.41 9.99 4.95
N ASN A 112 -29.93 9.18 5.73
CA ASN A 112 -30.65 8.68 6.84
C ASN A 112 -30.89 9.81 7.75
N ILE A 113 -30.02 10.69 7.79
CA ILE A 113 -30.18 11.78 8.66
C ILE A 113 -31.18 12.64 8.10
N ALA A 114 -31.21 12.75 6.89
CA ALA A 114 -32.17 13.63 6.29
C ALA A 114 -33.51 12.94 6.34
#